data_f639381badab685abd05efee321cd164
#
_entry.id   f639381badab685abd05efee321cd164
#
_cell.length_a   1.000
_cell.length_b   1.000
_cell.length_c   1.000
_cell.angle_alpha   90.00
_cell.angle_beta   90.00
_cell.angle_gamma   90.00
#
_symmetry.space_group_name_H-M   'P 1'
#
loop_
_entity.id
_entity.type
_entity.pdbx_description
1 polymer ?
#
loop_
_entity_poly.entity_id
_entity_poly.type
_entity_poly.pdbx_seq_one_letter_code
_entity_poly.pdbx_strand_id
1 'polypeptide(L)'
;MSQQVHTVSSVLYVRLPVWKIWPGGVVYVADYIHKQRPAIRQEILDLAVIPPARRKAALAERLAELKPEVVAFSWRNMQTFGPHPENDALDVVMNFDHSPSPWKRVKAAWQAVGIITDYAMQRVRNFGYLKLVRKLLPQSRLVVGGTAVSIFGRYIVARCPTDTVVVVGEGEDAMLSIVDGFTAPEGNYYHKDATGKVHHHP
;
A
#
# COMPACT_ATOMS: atom_id res chain seq x y z
N MET A 1 -14.08 -0.18 34.56
CA MET A 1 -14.37 -1.28 33.63
C MET A 1 -13.17 -1.39 32.72
N SER A 2 -12.31 -2.42 32.93
CA SER A 2 -11.18 -2.69 32.03
C SER A 2 -11.77 -3.22 30.72
N GLN A 3 -11.66 -2.45 29.64
CA GLN A 3 -11.89 -2.99 28.30
C GLN A 3 -10.89 -4.14 28.12
N GLN A 4 -11.41 -5.34 27.93
CA GLN A 4 -10.59 -6.45 27.47
C GLN A 4 -10.07 -6.06 26.08
N VAL A 5 -8.78 -5.76 26.00
CA VAL A 5 -8.09 -5.48 24.74
C VAL A 5 -8.03 -6.78 23.97
N HIS A 6 -8.78 -6.86 22.87
CA HIS A 6 -8.78 -8.05 22.00
C HIS A 6 -7.53 -8.04 21.12
N THR A 7 -6.58 -8.89 21.44
CA THR A 7 -5.40 -9.08 20.59
C THR A 7 -5.81 -9.72 19.26
N VAL A 8 -5.37 -9.14 18.17
CA VAL A 8 -5.65 -9.61 16.80
C VAL A 8 -5.02 -11.00 16.59
N SER A 9 -5.76 -11.90 15.96
CA SER A 9 -5.31 -13.28 15.68
C SER A 9 -4.59 -13.43 14.33
N SER A 10 -4.88 -12.54 13.36
CA SER A 10 -4.35 -12.68 12.00
C SER A 10 -4.16 -11.34 11.28
N VAL A 11 -3.04 -11.24 10.55
CA VAL A 11 -2.67 -10.08 9.74
C VAL A 11 -2.31 -10.52 8.32
N LEU A 12 -2.88 -9.85 7.33
CA LEU A 12 -2.44 -9.94 5.94
C LEU A 12 -1.74 -8.65 5.54
N TYR A 13 -0.45 -8.74 5.26
CA TYR A 13 0.31 -7.65 4.66
C TYR A 13 0.20 -7.72 3.15
N VAL A 14 -0.24 -6.63 2.52
CA VAL A 14 -0.40 -6.54 1.06
C VAL A 14 0.57 -5.50 0.54
N ARG A 15 1.59 -5.94 -0.20
CA ARG A 15 2.42 -5.02 -0.95
C ARG A 15 1.72 -4.63 -2.23
N LEU A 16 1.42 -3.34 -2.37
CA LEU A 16 0.83 -2.81 -3.60
C LEU A 16 1.80 -2.90 -4.78
N PRO A 17 1.29 -3.01 -6.02
CA PRO A 17 2.14 -3.14 -7.20
C PRO A 17 3.10 -1.96 -7.34
N VAL A 18 4.36 -2.28 -7.39
CA VAL A 18 5.49 -1.42 -7.73
C VAL A 18 6.51 -2.29 -8.48
N TRP A 19 7.74 -1.84 -8.61
CA TRP A 19 8.81 -2.68 -9.18
C TRP A 19 9.03 -3.98 -8.40
N LYS A 20 9.52 -4.99 -9.10
CA LYS A 20 9.87 -6.30 -8.54
C LYS A 20 11.17 -6.22 -7.75
N ILE A 21 11.15 -5.52 -6.62
CA ILE A 21 12.26 -5.43 -5.68
C ILE A 21 11.86 -6.11 -4.37
N TRP A 22 12.84 -6.40 -3.54
CA TRP A 22 12.60 -6.99 -2.22
C TRP A 22 11.63 -6.14 -1.38
N PRO A 23 10.57 -6.73 -0.77
CA PRO A 23 9.57 -6.00 0.01
C PRO A 23 10.05 -5.67 1.44
N GLY A 24 11.26 -5.13 1.58
CA GLY A 24 11.94 -4.93 2.86
C GLY A 24 11.06 -4.35 3.95
N GLY A 25 10.41 -3.21 3.71
CA GLY A 25 9.58 -2.57 4.74
C GLY A 25 8.45 -3.45 5.27
N VAL A 26 7.79 -4.24 4.41
CA VAL A 26 6.74 -5.17 4.85
C VAL A 26 7.32 -6.31 5.66
N VAL A 27 8.47 -6.86 5.23
CA VAL A 27 9.13 -7.97 5.92
C VAL A 27 9.64 -7.50 7.29
N TYR A 28 10.18 -6.29 7.39
CA TYR A 28 10.62 -5.72 8.66
C TYR A 28 9.48 -5.58 9.67
N VAL A 29 8.36 -5.00 9.25
CA VAL A 29 7.19 -4.87 10.13
C VAL A 29 6.65 -6.23 10.54
N ALA A 30 6.56 -7.18 9.60
CA ALA A 30 6.08 -8.54 9.91
C ALA A 30 7.01 -9.28 10.88
N ASP A 31 8.33 -9.18 10.70
CA ASP A 31 9.33 -9.77 11.59
C ASP A 31 9.27 -9.14 13.00
N TYR A 32 9.14 -7.81 13.06
CA TYR A 32 8.99 -7.08 14.32
C TYR A 32 7.75 -7.59 15.10
N ILE A 33 6.59 -7.66 14.43
CA ILE A 33 5.36 -8.17 15.05
C ILE A 33 5.52 -9.65 15.44
N HIS A 34 6.17 -10.49 14.63
CA HIS A 34 6.39 -11.88 14.95
C HIS A 34 7.23 -12.05 16.23
N LYS A 35 8.26 -11.24 16.40
CA LYS A 35 9.09 -11.26 17.62
C LYS A 35 8.33 -10.82 18.86
N GLN A 36 7.44 -9.84 18.74
CA GLN A 36 6.66 -9.31 19.87
C GLN A 36 5.41 -10.15 20.17
N ARG A 37 4.79 -10.73 19.14
CA ARG A 37 3.51 -11.45 19.22
C ARG A 37 3.55 -12.70 18.32
N PRO A 38 4.33 -13.73 18.69
CA PRO A 38 4.56 -14.94 17.87
C PRO A 38 3.29 -15.75 17.59
N ALA A 39 2.26 -15.59 18.40
CA ALA A 39 0.97 -16.29 18.21
C ALA A 39 0.11 -15.72 17.08
N ILE A 40 0.41 -14.50 16.59
CA ILE A 40 -0.35 -13.89 15.50
C ILE A 40 0.01 -14.57 14.18
N ARG A 41 -0.99 -15.09 13.48
CA ARG A 41 -0.82 -15.61 12.13
C ARG A 41 -0.57 -14.45 11.17
N GLN A 42 0.54 -14.47 10.45
CA GLN A 42 0.94 -13.43 9.53
C GLN A 42 1.20 -13.99 8.15
N GLU A 43 0.73 -13.29 7.13
CA GLU A 43 1.00 -13.61 5.73
C GLU A 43 1.34 -12.35 4.94
N ILE A 44 2.20 -12.50 3.92
CA ILE A 44 2.58 -11.42 3.01
C ILE A 44 2.12 -11.77 1.61
N LEU A 45 1.29 -10.91 1.01
CA LEU A 45 0.87 -10.98 -0.39
C LEU A 45 1.55 -9.89 -1.18
N ASP A 46 2.50 -10.26 -2.03
CA ASP A 46 3.19 -9.32 -2.91
C ASP A 46 2.49 -9.22 -4.27
N LEU A 47 1.68 -8.17 -4.46
CA LEU A 47 0.99 -7.94 -5.73
C LEU A 47 1.93 -7.49 -6.86
N ALA A 48 3.17 -7.10 -6.56
CA ALA A 48 4.13 -6.69 -7.58
C ALA A 48 4.61 -7.87 -8.44
N VAL A 49 4.69 -9.08 -7.85
CA VAL A 49 5.12 -10.29 -8.56
C VAL A 49 3.95 -11.01 -9.25
N ILE A 50 2.72 -10.61 -8.99
CA ILE A 50 1.53 -11.21 -9.60
C ILE A 50 1.18 -10.49 -10.90
N PRO A 51 0.87 -11.21 -11.99
CA PRO A 51 0.45 -10.62 -13.25
C PRO A 51 -0.76 -9.67 -13.04
N PRO A 52 -0.80 -8.48 -13.68
CA PRO A 52 -1.83 -7.46 -13.45
C PRO A 52 -3.27 -7.98 -13.53
N ALA A 53 -3.57 -8.87 -14.49
CA ALA A 53 -4.89 -9.47 -14.67
C ALA A 53 -5.34 -10.36 -13.49
N ARG A 54 -4.39 -10.94 -12.74
CA ARG A 54 -4.66 -11.89 -11.64
C ARG A 54 -4.66 -11.22 -10.26
N ARG A 55 -4.16 -10.00 -10.11
CA ARG A 55 -3.96 -9.34 -8.80
C ARG A 55 -5.22 -9.25 -7.95
N LYS A 56 -6.36 -8.85 -8.55
CA LYS A 56 -7.64 -8.75 -7.82
C LYS A 56 -8.15 -10.11 -7.37
N ALA A 57 -8.04 -11.11 -8.22
CA ALA A 57 -8.44 -12.48 -7.90
C ALA A 57 -7.55 -13.05 -6.78
N ALA A 58 -6.24 -12.93 -6.90
CA ALA A 58 -5.29 -13.39 -5.89
C ALA A 58 -5.50 -12.73 -4.52
N LEU A 59 -5.80 -11.42 -4.50
CA LEU A 59 -6.16 -10.74 -3.26
C LEU A 59 -7.46 -11.30 -2.68
N ALA A 60 -8.51 -11.46 -3.49
CA ALA A 60 -9.79 -11.99 -3.04
C ALA A 60 -9.69 -13.43 -2.53
N GLU A 61 -8.95 -14.29 -3.21
CA GLU A 61 -8.66 -15.67 -2.81
C GLU A 61 -7.99 -15.71 -1.44
N ARG A 62 -6.92 -14.89 -1.25
CA ARG A 62 -6.19 -14.84 0.02
C ARG A 62 -7.03 -14.28 1.16
N LEU A 63 -7.87 -13.27 0.90
CA LEU A 63 -8.81 -12.73 1.90
C LEU A 63 -9.84 -13.78 2.33
N ALA A 64 -10.36 -14.58 1.40
CA ALA A 64 -11.32 -15.64 1.69
C ALA A 64 -10.72 -16.78 2.52
N GLU A 65 -9.48 -17.14 2.24
CA GLU A 65 -8.74 -18.22 2.94
C GLU A 65 -8.33 -17.81 4.36
N LEU A 66 -7.70 -16.64 4.50
CA LEU A 66 -7.14 -16.19 5.77
C LEU A 66 -8.18 -15.53 6.67
N LYS A 67 -9.15 -14.79 6.09
CA LYS A 67 -10.12 -13.93 6.79
C LYS A 67 -9.44 -13.05 7.85
N PRO A 68 -8.43 -12.26 7.45
CA PRO A 68 -7.59 -11.55 8.39
C PRO A 68 -8.38 -10.48 9.14
N GLU A 69 -8.08 -10.30 10.44
CA GLU A 69 -8.66 -9.22 11.25
C GLU A 69 -8.03 -7.87 10.91
N VAL A 70 -6.76 -7.88 10.46
CA VAL A 70 -6.05 -6.69 9.96
C VAL A 70 -5.53 -6.93 8.55
N VAL A 71 -5.77 -5.98 7.66
CA VAL A 71 -5.15 -5.95 6.32
C VAL A 71 -4.31 -4.69 6.21
N ALA A 72 -2.99 -4.86 6.17
CA ALA A 72 -2.01 -3.79 6.13
C ALA A 72 -1.42 -3.64 4.72
N PHE A 73 -1.68 -2.51 4.08
CA PHE A 73 -1.16 -2.18 2.76
C PHE A 73 0.14 -1.40 2.85
N SER A 74 1.17 -1.89 2.17
CA SER A 74 2.40 -1.13 1.95
C SER A 74 2.34 -0.42 0.61
N TRP A 75 2.30 0.91 0.65
CA TRP A 75 2.24 1.77 -0.53
C TRP A 75 3.58 2.48 -0.75
N ARG A 76 4.30 2.03 -1.73
CA ARG A 76 5.60 2.58 -2.12
C ARG A 76 5.49 3.21 -3.51
N ASN A 77 5.63 4.53 -3.58
CA ASN A 77 5.35 5.27 -4.83
C ASN A 77 6.53 6.13 -5.31
N MET A 78 7.70 6.00 -4.68
CA MET A 78 8.79 6.95 -4.84
C MET A 78 9.72 6.68 -6.02
N GLN A 79 9.51 5.61 -6.78
CA GLN A 79 10.52 5.14 -7.73
C GLN A 79 10.05 5.10 -9.18
N THR A 80 9.16 6.00 -9.58
CA THR A 80 8.64 6.05 -10.95
C THR A 80 9.68 6.44 -11.99
N PHE A 81 10.74 7.13 -11.58
CA PHE A 81 11.78 7.67 -12.46
C PHE A 81 13.21 7.13 -12.17
N GLY A 82 13.36 6.11 -11.34
CA GLY A 82 14.67 5.52 -11.09
C GLY A 82 15.12 4.62 -12.23
N PRO A 83 16.44 4.41 -12.39
CA PRO A 83 16.98 3.47 -13.37
C PRO A 83 16.56 2.05 -13.00
N HIS A 84 15.65 1.48 -13.76
CA HIS A 84 15.24 0.09 -13.64
C HIS A 84 15.24 -0.55 -15.02
N PRO A 85 15.72 -1.79 -15.18
CA PRO A 85 15.79 -2.46 -16.48
C PRO A 85 14.44 -2.63 -17.18
N GLU A 86 13.33 -2.54 -16.44
CA GLU A 86 11.97 -2.60 -17.00
C GLU A 86 11.32 -1.20 -17.14
N ASN A 87 12.09 -0.11 -16.92
CA ASN A 87 11.54 1.24 -16.92
C ASN A 87 12.19 2.10 -18.01
N ASP A 88 11.55 2.17 -19.14
CA ASP A 88 11.97 2.96 -20.29
C ASP A 88 11.88 4.48 -20.07
N ALA A 89 11.51 4.93 -18.86
CA ALA A 89 11.25 6.35 -18.59
C ALA A 89 12.50 7.21 -18.83
N LEU A 90 13.69 6.72 -18.44
CA LEU A 90 14.94 7.44 -18.70
C LEU A 90 15.22 7.53 -20.21
N ASP A 91 15.08 6.41 -20.94
CA ASP A 91 15.24 6.39 -22.38
C ASP A 91 14.25 7.26 -23.09
N VAL A 92 13.00 7.34 -22.59
CA VAL A 92 11.97 8.24 -23.11
C VAL A 92 12.39 9.69 -22.92
N VAL A 93 12.87 10.10 -21.74
CA VAL A 93 13.34 11.47 -21.47
C VAL A 93 14.53 11.80 -22.36
N MET A 94 15.53 10.92 -22.44
CA MET A 94 16.72 11.12 -23.26
C MET A 94 16.39 11.23 -24.76
N ASN A 95 15.49 10.39 -25.24
CA ASN A 95 15.06 10.43 -26.65
C ASN A 95 14.20 11.66 -26.97
N PHE A 96 13.43 12.16 -26.01
CA PHE A 96 12.61 13.38 -26.20
C PHE A 96 13.47 14.61 -26.25
N ASP A 97 14.41 14.78 -25.32
CA ASP A 97 15.18 16.00 -25.12
C ASP A 97 16.43 16.08 -26.01
N HIS A 98 17.15 14.97 -26.16
CA HIS A 98 18.48 14.94 -26.79
C HIS A 98 18.53 14.30 -28.18
N SER A 99 17.43 13.71 -28.69
CA SER A 99 17.45 13.07 -29.99
C SER A 99 17.44 14.11 -31.13
N PRO A 100 18.35 14.05 -32.11
CA PRO A 100 18.31 14.89 -33.31
C PRO A 100 17.15 14.52 -34.25
N SER A 101 16.58 13.33 -34.11
CA SER A 101 15.52 12.82 -35.00
C SER A 101 14.13 13.24 -34.51
N PRO A 102 13.33 13.98 -35.32
CA PRO A 102 11.98 14.38 -34.93
C PRO A 102 11.06 13.17 -34.72
N TRP A 103 11.23 12.09 -35.45
CA TRP A 103 10.44 10.87 -35.27
C TRP A 103 10.71 10.16 -33.93
N LYS A 104 11.96 10.18 -33.45
CA LYS A 104 12.28 9.66 -32.12
C LYS A 104 11.65 10.48 -31.02
N ARG A 105 11.63 11.82 -31.16
CA ARG A 105 10.94 12.73 -30.21
C ARG A 105 9.44 12.48 -30.16
N VAL A 106 8.78 12.33 -31.30
CA VAL A 106 7.35 12.01 -31.37
C VAL A 106 7.06 10.67 -30.69
N LYS A 107 7.85 9.62 -30.99
CA LYS A 107 7.71 8.31 -30.34
C LYS A 107 7.90 8.40 -28.82
N ALA A 108 8.91 9.13 -28.37
CA ALA A 108 9.18 9.35 -26.95
C ALA A 108 8.02 10.09 -26.26
N ALA A 109 7.43 11.09 -26.91
CA ALA A 109 6.26 11.78 -26.39
C ALA A 109 5.06 10.82 -26.17
N TRP A 110 4.77 9.96 -27.13
CA TRP A 110 3.72 8.94 -26.98
C TRP A 110 4.03 7.94 -25.87
N GLN A 111 5.27 7.50 -25.74
CA GLN A 111 5.70 6.63 -24.64
C GLN A 111 5.54 7.33 -23.28
N ALA A 112 5.90 8.62 -23.19
CA ALA A 112 5.71 9.43 -21.98
C ALA A 112 4.24 9.50 -21.57
N VAL A 113 3.33 9.72 -22.51
CA VAL A 113 1.87 9.70 -22.25
C VAL A 113 1.44 8.34 -21.71
N GLY A 114 1.95 7.24 -22.28
CA GLY A 114 1.69 5.88 -21.81
C GLY A 114 2.13 5.70 -20.35
N ILE A 115 3.37 6.09 -20.02
CA ILE A 115 3.93 5.99 -18.67
C ILE A 115 3.11 6.81 -17.67
N ILE A 116 2.76 8.06 -18.00
CA ILE A 116 1.96 8.94 -17.12
C ILE A 116 0.57 8.34 -16.90
N THR A 117 -0.04 7.82 -17.95
CA THR A 117 -1.37 7.19 -17.89
C THR A 117 -1.33 5.92 -17.01
N ASP A 118 -0.34 5.06 -17.20
CA ASP A 118 -0.19 3.85 -16.39
C ASP A 118 0.03 4.20 -14.92
N TYR A 119 0.82 5.23 -14.64
CA TYR A 119 1.04 5.72 -13.28
C TYR A 119 -0.25 6.24 -12.64
N ALA A 120 -1.02 7.05 -13.36
CA ALA A 120 -2.31 7.53 -12.90
C ALA A 120 -3.29 6.38 -12.65
N MET A 121 -3.35 5.42 -13.56
CA MET A 121 -4.19 4.24 -13.44
C MET A 121 -3.75 3.31 -12.31
N GLN A 122 -2.44 3.17 -12.06
CA GLN A 122 -1.92 2.39 -10.94
C GLN A 122 -2.43 2.93 -9.60
N ARG A 123 -2.47 4.25 -9.44
CA ARG A 123 -3.03 4.89 -8.25
C ARG A 123 -4.52 4.58 -8.07
N VAL A 124 -5.30 4.64 -9.14
CA VAL A 124 -6.73 4.25 -9.12
C VAL A 124 -6.89 2.78 -8.74
N ARG A 125 -6.07 1.90 -9.32
CA ARG A 125 -6.07 0.46 -9.02
C ARG A 125 -5.73 0.20 -7.55
N ASN A 126 -4.76 0.94 -6.98
CA ASN A 126 -4.37 0.81 -5.57
C ASN A 126 -5.56 1.10 -4.64
N PHE A 127 -6.29 2.20 -4.84
CA PHE A 127 -7.53 2.45 -4.09
C PHE A 127 -8.59 1.36 -4.34
N GLY A 128 -8.61 0.79 -5.55
CA GLY A 128 -9.50 -0.33 -5.88
C GLY A 128 -9.24 -1.58 -5.03
N TYR A 129 -7.98 -1.88 -4.68
CA TYR A 129 -7.67 -2.99 -3.78
C TYR A 129 -8.16 -2.73 -2.35
N LEU A 130 -8.00 -1.52 -1.83
CA LEU A 130 -8.51 -1.15 -0.50
C LEU A 130 -10.05 -1.27 -0.44
N LYS A 131 -10.74 -0.77 -1.47
CA LYS A 131 -12.19 -0.90 -1.59
C LYS A 131 -12.64 -2.35 -1.69
N LEU A 132 -11.87 -3.21 -2.38
CA LEU A 132 -12.16 -4.64 -2.48
C LEU A 132 -12.10 -5.30 -1.09
N VAL A 133 -11.07 -5.00 -0.29
CA VAL A 133 -10.99 -5.53 1.08
C VAL A 133 -12.19 -5.08 1.90
N ARG A 134 -12.51 -3.79 1.92
CA ARG A 134 -13.67 -3.29 2.69
C ARG A 134 -14.98 -3.94 2.26
N LYS A 135 -15.13 -4.24 0.94
CA LYS A 135 -16.30 -4.93 0.41
C LYS A 135 -16.38 -6.39 0.88
N LEU A 136 -15.26 -7.12 0.86
CA LEU A 136 -15.23 -8.56 1.16
C LEU A 136 -15.15 -8.84 2.67
N LEU A 137 -14.45 -7.99 3.41
CA LEU A 137 -14.23 -8.11 4.84
C LEU A 137 -14.53 -6.76 5.53
N PRO A 138 -15.81 -6.41 5.71
CA PRO A 138 -16.20 -5.11 6.25
C PRO A 138 -15.71 -4.87 7.69
N GLN A 139 -15.48 -5.93 8.45
CA GLN A 139 -15.04 -5.86 9.85
C GLN A 139 -13.50 -5.82 10.01
N SER A 140 -12.74 -6.16 8.96
CA SER A 140 -11.28 -6.11 9.04
C SER A 140 -10.80 -4.67 9.14
N ARG A 141 -9.83 -4.43 10.03
CA ARG A 141 -9.16 -3.14 10.14
C ARG A 141 -8.26 -2.94 8.94
N LEU A 142 -8.42 -1.81 8.26
CA LEU A 142 -7.57 -1.41 7.14
C LEU A 142 -6.46 -0.48 7.63
N VAL A 143 -5.23 -0.85 7.31
CA VAL A 143 -4.04 -0.05 7.59
C VAL A 143 -3.31 0.23 6.29
N VAL A 144 -2.81 1.45 6.11
CA VAL A 144 -2.00 1.82 4.96
C VAL A 144 -0.73 2.51 5.45
N GLY A 145 0.42 2.00 5.07
CA GLY A 145 1.72 2.58 5.40
C GLY A 145 2.66 2.61 4.20
N GLY A 146 3.90 2.98 4.44
CA GLY A 146 4.97 3.03 3.45
C GLY A 146 5.28 4.43 2.93
N THR A 147 6.36 4.57 2.16
CA THR A 147 6.95 5.86 1.78
C THR A 147 6.01 6.81 1.03
N ALA A 148 5.04 6.29 0.27
CA ALA A 148 4.04 7.15 -0.36
C ALA A 148 3.16 7.85 0.67
N VAL A 149 2.87 7.19 1.78
CA VAL A 149 2.03 7.73 2.86
C VAL A 149 2.76 8.85 3.59
N SER A 150 4.05 8.71 3.83
CA SER A 150 4.85 9.75 4.49
C SER A 150 4.82 11.09 3.74
N ILE A 151 4.62 11.05 2.42
CA ILE A 151 4.56 12.26 1.58
C ILE A 151 3.12 12.70 1.30
N PHE A 152 2.24 11.74 1.03
CA PHE A 152 0.88 12.01 0.54
C PHE A 152 -0.22 11.52 1.50
N GLY A 153 0.07 11.34 2.79
CA GLY A 153 -0.84 10.71 3.76
C GLY A 153 -2.23 11.35 3.77
N ARG A 154 -2.32 12.68 3.85
CA ARG A 154 -3.60 13.40 3.80
C ARG A 154 -4.40 13.17 2.51
N TYR A 155 -3.72 13.12 1.38
CA TYR A 155 -4.36 12.83 0.08
C TYR A 155 -4.85 11.38 0.02
N ILE A 156 -4.05 10.44 0.56
CA ILE A 156 -4.36 9.01 0.55
C ILE A 156 -5.55 8.73 1.46
N VAL A 157 -5.51 9.18 2.72
CA VAL A 157 -6.58 8.93 3.69
C VAL A 157 -7.92 9.47 3.22
N ALA A 158 -7.95 10.64 2.59
CA ALA A 158 -9.18 11.24 2.07
C ALA A 158 -9.91 10.33 1.05
N ARG A 159 -9.17 9.48 0.35
CA ARG A 159 -9.67 8.57 -0.71
C ARG A 159 -9.79 7.11 -0.28
N CYS A 160 -9.26 6.76 0.89
CA CYS A 160 -9.44 5.44 1.48
C CYS A 160 -10.91 5.19 1.83
N PRO A 161 -11.32 3.91 1.96
CA PRO A 161 -12.57 3.55 2.63
C PRO A 161 -12.64 4.14 4.05
N THR A 162 -13.83 4.19 4.63
CA THR A 162 -14.01 4.51 6.07
C THR A 162 -13.31 3.50 6.96
N ASP A 163 -13.04 3.87 8.20
CA ASP A 163 -12.32 3.06 9.20
C ASP A 163 -10.93 2.60 8.72
N THR A 164 -10.23 3.47 7.98
CA THR A 164 -8.86 3.23 7.53
C THR A 164 -7.89 4.06 8.34
N VAL A 165 -6.85 3.41 8.85
CA VAL A 165 -5.70 4.04 9.49
C VAL A 165 -4.57 4.18 8.45
N VAL A 166 -3.96 5.36 8.38
CA VAL A 166 -2.88 5.69 7.44
C VAL A 166 -1.68 6.12 8.25
N VAL A 167 -0.70 5.23 8.41
CA VAL A 167 0.48 5.41 9.27
C VAL A 167 1.57 6.15 8.52
N VAL A 168 2.06 7.25 9.11
CA VAL A 168 3.11 8.11 8.56
C VAL A 168 4.44 7.79 9.24
N GLY A 169 5.49 7.56 8.47
CA GLY A 169 6.80 7.19 8.99
C GLY A 169 6.99 5.68 9.16
N GLU A 170 7.65 5.29 10.23
CA GLU A 170 7.90 3.89 10.57
C GLU A 170 6.62 3.23 11.06
N GLY A 171 6.43 1.97 10.67
CA GLY A 171 5.17 1.28 10.88
C GLY A 171 5.16 0.26 12.01
N GLU A 172 6.31 0.00 12.64
CA GLU A 172 6.51 -1.10 13.57
C GLU A 172 5.68 -0.91 14.84
N ASP A 173 5.85 0.19 15.54
CA ASP A 173 5.14 0.48 16.80
C ASP A 173 3.66 0.74 16.56
N ALA A 174 3.33 1.43 15.46
CA ALA A 174 1.94 1.62 15.06
C ALA A 174 1.23 0.29 14.79
N MET A 175 1.90 -0.66 14.10
CA MET A 175 1.34 -2.00 13.87
C MET A 175 1.25 -2.80 15.16
N LEU A 176 2.22 -2.69 16.07
CA LEU A 176 2.16 -3.35 17.37
C LEU A 176 0.94 -2.88 18.16
N SER A 177 0.72 -1.58 18.26
CA SER A 177 -0.48 -1.02 18.88
C SER A 177 -1.77 -1.53 18.23
N ILE A 178 -1.81 -1.61 16.89
CA ILE A 178 -2.98 -2.08 16.15
C ILE A 178 -3.28 -3.55 16.45
N VAL A 179 -2.27 -4.42 16.48
CA VAL A 179 -2.47 -5.86 16.75
C VAL A 179 -2.76 -6.14 18.22
N ASP A 180 -2.33 -5.28 19.12
CA ASP A 180 -2.72 -5.30 20.53
C ASP A 180 -4.15 -4.78 20.78
N GLY A 181 -4.88 -4.42 19.71
CA GLY A 181 -6.29 -4.04 19.78
C GLY A 181 -6.55 -2.56 20.11
N PHE A 182 -5.52 -1.72 20.16
CA PHE A 182 -5.72 -0.29 20.37
C PHE A 182 -6.41 0.33 19.16
N THR A 183 -7.39 1.17 19.40
CA THR A 183 -8.13 1.90 18.36
C THR A 183 -7.31 3.03 17.76
N ALA A 184 -6.39 3.58 18.54
CA ALA A 184 -5.45 4.63 18.14
C ALA A 184 -4.03 4.06 18.18
N PRO A 185 -3.34 3.90 17.04
CA PRO A 185 -1.94 3.48 17.01
C PRO A 185 -1.04 4.54 17.65
N GLU A 186 0.13 4.13 18.11
CA GLU A 186 1.16 5.06 18.53
C GLU A 186 1.80 5.73 17.31
N GLY A 187 2.22 6.99 17.47
CA GLY A 187 2.92 7.76 16.44
C GLY A 187 2.02 8.59 15.53
N ASN A 188 2.61 9.07 14.46
CA ASN A 188 1.97 9.96 13.49
C ASN A 188 1.09 9.17 12.52
N TYR A 189 -0.20 9.44 12.53
CA TYR A 189 -1.14 8.78 11.62
C TYR A 189 -2.34 9.66 11.27
N TYR A 190 -2.99 9.31 10.17
CA TYR A 190 -4.32 9.79 9.82
C TYR A 190 -5.33 8.66 10.03
N HIS A 191 -6.51 9.02 10.49
CA HIS A 191 -7.64 8.10 10.59
C HIS A 191 -8.86 8.68 9.86
N LYS A 192 -9.51 7.87 9.04
CA LYS A 192 -10.80 8.20 8.44
C LYS A 192 -11.87 7.41 9.18
N ASP A 193 -12.68 8.08 9.95
CA ASP A 193 -13.72 7.45 10.78
C ASP A 193 -14.92 6.90 9.95
N ALA A 194 -15.86 6.27 10.62
CA ALA A 194 -17.05 5.68 10.00
C ALA A 194 -17.94 6.72 9.29
N THR A 195 -17.89 7.99 9.72
CA THR A 195 -18.61 9.10 9.09
C THR A 195 -17.90 9.65 7.84
N GLY A 196 -16.67 9.22 7.59
CA GLY A 196 -15.82 9.69 6.50
C GLY A 196 -14.99 10.93 6.83
N LYS A 197 -15.01 11.40 8.09
CA LYS A 197 -14.19 12.52 8.54
C LYS A 197 -12.75 12.06 8.77
N VAL A 198 -11.80 12.89 8.34
CA VAL A 198 -10.37 12.63 8.48
C VAL A 198 -9.85 13.36 9.71
N HIS A 199 -9.18 12.60 10.58
CA HIS A 199 -8.47 13.07 11.76
C HIS A 199 -6.97 12.89 11.56
N HIS A 200 -6.16 13.79 12.10
CA HIS A 200 -4.70 13.71 12.11
C HIS A 200 -4.20 13.67 13.55
N HIS A 201 -3.34 12.74 13.83
CA HIS A 201 -2.68 12.53 15.12
C HIS A 201 -1.17 12.62 14.83
N PRO A 202 -0.51 13.74 15.22
CA PRO A 202 0.93 13.96 15.00
C PRO A 202 1.79 13.14 15.93
#